data_355d23e775655d268871ccae15c6ff15
#
_entry.id   355d23e775655d268871ccae15c6ff15
#
_cell.length_a   1.000
_cell.length_b   1.000
_cell.length_c   1.000
_cell.angle_alpha   90.00
_cell.angle_beta   90.00
_cell.angle_gamma   90.00
#
_symmetry.space_group_name_H-M   'P 1'
#
loop_
_entity.id
_entity.type
_entity.pdbx_description
1 polymer ?
#
loop_
_entity_poly.entity_id
_entity_poly.type
_entity_poly.pdbx_seq_one_letter_code
_entity_poly.pdbx_strand_id
1 'polypeptide(L)'
;MNKTFKTSIGRPRDRVVGAGPKRHELPNFKHLCNMPQEIIEEFNAIYDHFSEVNFLKDKENYEIKDKCELVGMIPEKFQHILLQNKNPRQDSEDVMMELKYTKFTEHCTNNAKDWLASTFPGLYRARISVLHPGDLFDWHIDTNTSVACRVSCSLNNEDSTFQIKRRGWVQTAKFKVGECWFTNTGWPHRVYNDSDKIRINLLFGIDYKNIARYF
;
A
#
# COMPACT_ATOMS: atom_id res chain seq x y z
N MET A 1 6.80 -6.22 -30.01
CA MET A 1 8.12 -5.87 -29.46
C MET A 1 7.97 -5.85 -27.94
N ASN A 2 8.49 -6.86 -27.26
CA ASN A 2 8.43 -6.94 -25.80
C ASN A 2 9.45 -5.95 -25.23
N LYS A 3 8.99 -4.85 -24.65
CA LYS A 3 9.82 -3.97 -23.85
C LYS A 3 10.08 -4.65 -22.50
N THR A 4 11.23 -5.26 -22.34
CA THR A 4 11.75 -5.73 -21.06
C THR A 4 12.07 -4.48 -20.21
N PHE A 5 11.22 -4.20 -19.22
CA PHE A 5 11.53 -3.15 -18.25
C PHE A 5 12.62 -3.66 -17.30
N LYS A 6 13.78 -3.02 -17.34
CA LYS A 6 14.82 -3.21 -16.34
C LYS A 6 14.28 -2.67 -15.01
N THR A 7 13.93 -3.57 -14.09
CA THR A 7 13.70 -3.21 -12.69
C THR A 7 14.94 -2.47 -12.18
N SER A 8 14.75 -1.29 -11.64
CA SER A 8 15.82 -0.58 -10.93
C SER A 8 16.11 -1.36 -9.64
N ILE A 9 17.02 -2.32 -9.76
CA ILE A 9 17.55 -3.06 -8.63
C ILE A 9 18.26 -2.05 -7.73
N GLY A 10 17.77 -1.94 -6.51
CA GLY A 10 18.46 -1.42 -5.34
C GLY A 10 19.24 -0.12 -5.53
N ARG A 11 18.60 1.03 -5.27
CA ARG A 11 19.37 2.24 -5.02
C ARG A 11 20.18 2.08 -3.72
N PRO A 12 21.38 2.70 -3.61
CA PRO A 12 22.24 2.61 -2.41
C PRO A 12 21.59 3.03 -1.08
N ARG A 13 20.39 3.63 -1.12
CA ARG A 13 19.59 4.03 0.04
C ARG A 13 19.00 2.85 0.82
N ASP A 14 18.95 1.64 0.25
CA ASP A 14 18.53 0.42 0.95
C ASP A 14 19.57 -0.10 1.95
N ARG A 15 20.66 0.63 2.16
CA ARG A 15 21.69 0.33 3.16
C ARG A 15 21.36 0.81 4.57
N VAL A 16 20.18 1.29 4.86
CA VAL A 16 19.74 1.29 6.25
C VAL A 16 19.65 -0.18 6.64
N VAL A 17 20.67 -0.68 7.31
CA VAL A 17 20.69 -2.01 7.89
C VAL A 17 19.57 -1.99 8.92
N GLY A 18 18.35 -2.28 8.47
CA GLY A 18 17.19 -2.28 9.32
C GLY A 18 17.37 -3.38 10.36
N ALA A 19 17.08 -3.05 11.60
CA ALA A 19 17.06 -4.01 12.70
C ALA A 19 15.81 -4.92 12.63
N GLY A 20 14.98 -4.77 11.60
CA GLY A 20 13.76 -5.53 11.41
C GLY A 20 13.97 -6.90 10.77
N PRO A 21 12.91 -7.73 10.71
CA PRO A 21 12.96 -9.08 10.16
C PRO A 21 13.29 -9.04 8.67
N LYS A 22 14.15 -9.95 8.24
CA LYS A 22 14.46 -10.09 6.82
C LYS A 22 13.26 -10.74 6.09
N ARG A 23 13.07 -10.39 4.81
CA ARG A 23 11.94 -10.88 4.01
C ARG A 23 11.76 -12.41 4.00
N HIS A 24 12.83 -13.18 4.18
CA HIS A 24 12.78 -14.65 4.19
C HIS A 24 12.35 -15.25 5.54
N GLU A 25 12.36 -14.45 6.60
CA GLU A 25 11.90 -14.79 7.96
C GLU A 25 10.40 -14.59 8.12
N LEU A 26 9.78 -13.83 7.19
CA LEU A 26 8.36 -13.52 7.21
C LEU A 26 7.58 -14.41 6.23
N PRO A 27 6.31 -14.74 6.51
CA PRO A 27 5.43 -15.38 5.55
C PRO A 27 5.17 -14.46 4.35
N ASN A 28 4.66 -15.00 3.24
CA ASN A 28 4.24 -14.19 2.11
C ASN A 28 2.98 -13.38 2.46
N PHE A 29 2.03 -14.03 3.13
CA PHE A 29 0.77 -13.43 3.58
C PHE A 29 0.48 -13.84 5.01
N LYS A 30 -0.09 -12.93 5.80
CA LYS A 30 -0.64 -13.22 7.13
C LYS A 30 -1.85 -12.35 7.41
N HIS A 31 -2.97 -12.97 7.76
CA HIS A 31 -4.14 -12.26 8.27
C HIS A 31 -3.79 -11.61 9.62
N LEU A 32 -4.09 -10.34 9.77
CA LEU A 32 -3.79 -9.57 10.97
C LEU A 32 -5.03 -9.33 11.83
N CYS A 33 -6.09 -8.83 11.22
CA CYS A 33 -7.39 -8.56 11.87
C CYS A 33 -8.46 -8.31 10.81
N ASN A 34 -9.70 -8.20 11.27
CA ASN A 34 -10.82 -7.71 10.49
C ASN A 34 -11.09 -6.24 10.83
N MET A 35 -11.38 -5.45 9.80
CA MET A 35 -11.84 -4.08 9.91
C MET A 35 -13.33 -4.08 10.31
N PRO A 36 -13.76 -3.24 11.25
CA PRO A 36 -15.17 -3.04 11.55
C PRO A 36 -15.94 -2.54 10.32
N GLN A 37 -17.19 -2.96 10.19
CA GLN A 37 -18.01 -2.61 9.02
C GLN A 37 -18.20 -1.11 8.86
N GLU A 38 -18.41 -0.38 9.97
CA GLU A 38 -18.52 1.07 9.96
C GLU A 38 -17.28 1.78 9.44
N ILE A 39 -16.09 1.23 9.67
CA ILE A 39 -14.83 1.78 9.18
C ILE A 39 -14.66 1.49 7.67
N ILE A 40 -15.12 0.33 7.20
CA ILE A 40 -15.15 0.01 5.77
C ILE A 40 -16.05 1.01 5.03
N GLU A 41 -17.22 1.31 5.59
CA GLU A 41 -18.18 2.27 5.03
C GLU A 41 -17.60 3.69 4.96
N GLU A 42 -16.88 4.12 6.00
CA GLU A 42 -16.20 5.42 5.99
C GLU A 42 -15.13 5.51 4.88
N PHE A 43 -14.32 4.48 4.68
CA PHE A 43 -13.32 4.49 3.61
C PHE A 43 -13.96 4.44 2.22
N ASN A 44 -15.05 3.71 2.05
CA ASN A 44 -15.80 3.70 0.79
C ASN A 44 -16.44 5.07 0.51
N ALA A 45 -16.99 5.74 1.53
CA ALA A 45 -17.54 7.09 1.39
C ALA A 45 -16.47 8.13 0.98
N ILE A 46 -15.22 7.99 1.46
CA ILE A 46 -14.11 8.81 0.98
C ILE A 46 -13.87 8.56 -0.52
N TYR A 47 -13.85 7.31 -0.96
CA TYR A 47 -13.69 6.99 -2.37
C TYR A 47 -14.83 7.59 -3.21
N ASP A 48 -16.07 7.42 -2.78
CA ASP A 48 -17.26 7.92 -3.49
C ASP A 48 -17.20 9.44 -3.66
N HIS A 49 -16.86 10.17 -2.59
CA HIS A 49 -16.69 11.62 -2.65
C HIS A 49 -15.65 12.03 -3.72
N PHE A 50 -14.50 11.38 -3.76
CA PHE A 50 -13.47 11.71 -4.75
C PHE A 50 -13.82 11.27 -6.17
N SER A 51 -14.59 10.20 -6.32
CA SER A 51 -15.07 9.77 -7.64
C SER A 51 -16.08 10.75 -8.23
N GLU A 52 -16.98 11.31 -7.41
CA GLU A 52 -17.99 12.29 -7.82
C GLU A 52 -17.39 13.63 -8.28
N VAL A 53 -16.36 14.13 -7.58
CA VAL A 53 -15.71 15.39 -7.93
C VAL A 53 -14.72 15.29 -9.09
N ASN A 54 -14.70 14.15 -9.81
CA ASN A 54 -13.73 13.91 -10.89
C ASN A 54 -12.26 14.16 -10.46
N PHE A 55 -11.97 13.93 -9.19
CA PHE A 55 -10.66 14.09 -8.58
C PHE A 55 -9.53 13.44 -9.41
N LEU A 56 -9.89 12.45 -10.18
CA LEU A 56 -9.03 11.73 -11.10
C LEU A 56 -8.45 12.59 -12.24
N LYS A 57 -9.01 13.77 -12.46
CA LYS A 57 -8.51 14.76 -13.45
C LYS A 57 -7.68 15.85 -12.80
N ASP A 58 -7.79 16.03 -11.49
CA ASP A 58 -7.10 17.07 -10.75
C ASP A 58 -5.75 16.56 -10.25
N LYS A 59 -4.72 16.76 -11.07
CA LYS A 59 -3.36 16.25 -10.82
C LYS A 59 -2.69 16.85 -9.57
N GLU A 60 -3.17 17.97 -9.04
CA GLU A 60 -2.55 18.63 -7.90
C GLU A 60 -2.76 17.87 -6.58
N ASN A 61 -3.83 17.10 -6.50
CA ASN A 61 -4.16 16.28 -5.33
C ASN A 61 -3.62 14.85 -5.40
N TYR A 62 -2.84 14.50 -6.43
CA TYR A 62 -2.36 13.13 -6.65
C TYR A 62 -0.90 12.96 -6.26
N GLU A 63 -0.64 11.95 -5.44
CA GLU A 63 0.70 11.44 -5.18
C GLU A 63 1.39 10.85 -6.43
N ILE A 64 0.66 10.66 -7.53
CA ILE A 64 1.18 10.12 -8.79
C ILE A 64 2.40 10.89 -9.26
N LYS A 65 2.40 12.23 -9.13
CA LYS A 65 3.52 13.06 -9.59
C LYS A 65 4.82 12.70 -8.87
N ASP A 66 4.79 12.62 -7.55
CA ASP A 66 5.97 12.25 -6.74
C ASP A 66 6.43 10.81 -7.00
N LYS A 67 5.52 9.89 -7.29
CA LYS A 67 5.85 8.50 -7.58
C LYS A 67 6.28 8.25 -9.01
N CYS A 68 5.66 8.90 -9.98
CA CYS A 68 6.08 8.79 -11.38
C CYS A 68 7.49 9.36 -11.57
N GLU A 69 7.84 10.43 -10.88
CA GLU A 69 9.20 10.99 -10.91
C GLU A 69 10.22 10.10 -10.19
N LEU A 70 9.80 9.41 -9.11
CA LEU A 70 10.70 8.57 -8.31
C LEU A 70 10.86 7.14 -8.84
N VAL A 71 9.86 6.57 -9.51
CA VAL A 71 9.81 5.13 -9.81
C VAL A 71 9.55 4.83 -11.29
N GLY A 72 9.01 5.76 -12.07
CA GLY A 72 8.74 5.58 -13.52
C GLY A 72 7.81 4.41 -13.85
N MET A 73 7.00 3.92 -12.90
CA MET A 73 6.36 2.60 -12.96
C MET A 73 4.88 2.59 -12.61
N ILE A 74 4.24 3.74 -12.41
CA ILE A 74 2.80 3.72 -12.08
C ILE A 74 2.02 3.88 -13.36
N PRO A 75 1.12 2.93 -13.70
CA PRO A 75 0.20 3.09 -14.82
C PRO A 75 -0.60 4.39 -14.65
N GLU A 76 -0.87 5.10 -15.74
CA GLU A 76 -1.67 6.34 -15.73
C GLU A 76 -3.05 6.17 -15.07
N LYS A 77 -3.53 4.93 -14.98
CA LYS A 77 -4.80 4.55 -14.37
C LYS A 77 -4.72 4.16 -12.90
N PHE A 78 -3.53 4.09 -12.32
CA PHE A 78 -3.39 3.71 -10.92
C PHE A 78 -3.60 4.92 -10.00
N GLN A 79 -4.63 4.87 -9.20
CA GLN A 79 -5.11 6.00 -8.41
C GLN A 79 -4.90 5.78 -6.92
N HIS A 80 -4.45 6.83 -6.23
CA HIS A 80 -4.30 6.83 -4.79
C HIS A 80 -4.97 8.07 -4.19
N ILE A 81 -5.78 7.87 -3.17
CA ILE A 81 -6.28 8.92 -2.30
C ILE A 81 -5.46 8.88 -1.02
N LEU A 82 -4.68 9.91 -0.75
CA LEU A 82 -3.82 9.96 0.43
C LEU A 82 -4.63 10.20 1.69
N LEU A 83 -4.48 9.32 2.65
CA LEU A 83 -4.99 9.48 4.02
C LEU A 83 -3.92 10.01 4.99
N GLN A 84 -2.64 9.95 4.58
CA GLN A 84 -1.52 10.53 5.31
C GLN A 84 -0.57 11.27 4.38
N ASN A 85 -0.23 12.51 4.74
CA ASN A 85 0.75 13.36 4.08
C ASN A 85 2.12 13.32 4.79
N LYS A 86 3.14 13.88 4.12
CA LYS A 86 4.46 14.10 4.71
C LYS A 86 4.33 14.92 6.00
N ASN A 87 5.03 14.47 7.02
CA ASN A 87 5.14 15.22 8.27
C ASN A 87 6.40 16.11 8.20
N PRO A 88 6.28 17.45 8.15
CA PRO A 88 7.43 18.34 8.05
C PRO A 88 8.43 18.18 9.18
N ARG A 89 7.99 17.70 10.37
CA ARG A 89 8.87 17.47 11.52
C ARG A 89 9.78 16.24 11.36
N GLN A 90 9.49 15.39 10.38
CA GLN A 90 10.26 14.16 10.09
C GLN A 90 11.02 14.27 8.76
N ASP A 91 11.12 15.46 8.18
CA ASP A 91 11.75 15.66 6.89
C ASP A 91 13.29 15.80 7.03
N SER A 92 13.93 14.80 7.63
CA SER A 92 15.39 14.64 7.62
C SER A 92 15.80 13.74 6.45
N GLU A 93 16.98 13.98 5.88
CA GLU A 93 17.51 13.16 4.77
C GLU A 93 17.72 11.69 5.15
N ASP A 94 17.91 11.41 6.45
CA ASP A 94 18.17 10.08 6.99
C ASP A 94 16.93 9.18 7.08
N VAL A 95 15.73 9.76 6.97
CA VAL A 95 14.48 8.99 7.03
C VAL A 95 14.05 8.61 5.61
N MET A 96 13.78 7.32 5.41
CA MET A 96 13.20 6.84 4.16
C MET A 96 11.95 7.64 3.77
N MET A 97 11.84 8.03 2.49
CA MET A 97 10.76 8.86 1.98
C MET A 97 9.37 8.39 2.43
N GLU A 98 9.09 7.09 2.35
CA GLU A 98 7.78 6.54 2.72
C GLU A 98 7.44 6.69 4.20
N LEU A 99 8.44 6.58 5.09
CA LEU A 99 8.25 6.70 6.54
C LEU A 99 7.92 8.13 6.98
N LYS A 100 8.08 9.12 6.10
CA LYS A 100 7.74 10.52 6.37
C LYS A 100 6.23 10.81 6.31
N TYR A 101 5.44 9.93 5.71
CA TYR A 101 3.99 10.11 5.54
C TYR A 101 3.24 9.62 6.77
N THR A 102 3.22 10.41 7.83
CA THR A 102 2.59 10.06 9.13
C THR A 102 1.51 11.03 9.59
N LYS A 103 1.32 12.18 8.90
CA LYS A 103 0.31 13.16 9.26
C LYS A 103 -0.99 12.85 8.52
N PHE A 104 -2.04 12.49 9.26
CA PHE A 104 -3.35 12.27 8.66
C PHE A 104 -3.86 13.52 7.92
N THR A 105 -4.48 13.30 6.77
CA THR A 105 -5.15 14.33 5.97
C THR A 105 -6.53 14.63 6.54
N GLU A 106 -7.14 15.70 6.08
CA GLU A 106 -8.52 16.07 6.41
C GLU A 106 -9.55 15.06 5.87
N HIS A 107 -9.21 14.33 4.83
CA HIS A 107 -10.08 13.30 4.23
C HIS A 107 -10.26 12.08 5.11
N CYS A 108 -9.30 11.80 5.99
CA CYS A 108 -9.42 10.70 6.93
C CYS A 108 -10.30 11.13 8.12
N THR A 109 -11.44 10.49 8.31
CA THR A 109 -12.38 10.78 9.42
C THR A 109 -11.72 10.52 10.78
N ASN A 110 -12.26 11.06 11.86
CA ASN A 110 -11.71 10.84 13.19
C ASN A 110 -11.82 9.35 13.60
N ASN A 111 -12.95 8.69 13.34
CA ASN A 111 -13.11 7.27 13.66
C ASN A 111 -12.11 6.41 12.90
N ALA A 112 -11.93 6.65 11.58
CA ALA A 112 -10.93 5.94 10.78
C ALA A 112 -9.49 6.20 11.26
N LYS A 113 -9.15 7.44 11.68
CA LYS A 113 -7.85 7.77 12.30
C LYS A 113 -7.62 6.99 13.58
N ASP A 114 -8.61 7.02 14.48
CA ASP A 114 -8.52 6.39 15.79
C ASP A 114 -8.41 4.87 15.65
N TRP A 115 -9.19 4.27 14.76
CA TRP A 115 -9.08 2.85 14.45
C TRP A 115 -7.71 2.49 13.88
N LEU A 116 -7.23 3.22 12.88
CA LEU A 116 -5.92 2.98 12.28
C LEU A 116 -4.79 3.12 13.29
N ALA A 117 -4.79 4.19 14.09
CA ALA A 117 -3.72 4.48 15.04
C ALA A 117 -3.68 3.48 16.20
N SER A 118 -4.85 3.04 16.69
CA SER A 118 -4.95 2.07 17.78
C SER A 118 -4.65 0.65 17.33
N THR A 119 -5.12 0.25 16.15
CA THR A 119 -4.94 -1.10 15.62
C THR A 119 -3.53 -1.31 15.05
N PHE A 120 -2.97 -0.28 14.39
CA PHE A 120 -1.68 -0.34 13.71
C PHE A 120 -0.71 0.76 14.19
N PRO A 121 -0.22 0.69 15.43
CA PRO A 121 0.74 1.67 15.93
C PRO A 121 1.97 1.80 15.03
N GLY A 122 2.35 3.04 14.73
CA GLY A 122 3.47 3.32 13.84
C GLY A 122 3.17 3.10 12.35
N LEU A 123 1.88 3.10 11.96
CA LEU A 123 1.51 3.08 10.56
C LEU A 123 2.01 4.34 9.84
N TYR A 124 2.31 4.19 8.57
CA TYR A 124 2.71 5.29 7.71
C TYR A 124 2.13 5.10 6.30
N ARG A 125 1.97 6.22 5.60
CA ARG A 125 1.54 6.27 4.21
C ARG A 125 0.24 5.52 3.94
N ALA A 126 -0.76 5.72 4.82
CA ALA A 126 -2.09 5.22 4.60
C ALA A 126 -2.72 5.91 3.37
N ARG A 127 -3.31 5.10 2.49
CA ARG A 127 -3.96 5.55 1.27
C ARG A 127 -5.01 4.57 0.79
N ILE A 128 -6.03 5.07 0.13
CA ILE A 128 -6.95 4.27 -0.67
C ILE A 128 -6.32 4.09 -2.05
N SER A 129 -6.22 2.86 -2.50
CA SER A 129 -5.67 2.46 -3.79
C SER A 129 -6.79 1.90 -4.66
N VAL A 130 -6.90 2.39 -5.88
CA VAL A 130 -7.97 2.04 -6.82
C VAL A 130 -7.38 1.35 -8.05
N LEU A 131 -7.97 0.21 -8.42
CA LEU A 131 -7.68 -0.50 -9.67
C LEU A 131 -8.98 -0.73 -10.42
N HIS A 132 -9.05 -0.26 -11.67
CA HIS A 132 -10.19 -0.52 -12.55
C HIS A 132 -10.17 -1.97 -13.06
N PRO A 133 -11.30 -2.47 -13.60
CA PRO A 133 -11.35 -3.76 -14.27
C PRO A 133 -10.26 -3.90 -15.34
N GLY A 134 -9.52 -4.99 -15.30
CA GLY A 134 -8.41 -5.28 -16.20
C GLY A 134 -7.10 -4.56 -15.90
N ASP A 135 -7.04 -3.70 -14.87
CA ASP A 135 -5.79 -3.05 -14.48
C ASP A 135 -4.82 -4.05 -13.84
N LEU A 136 -3.55 -3.91 -14.21
CA LEU A 136 -2.44 -4.70 -13.70
C LEU A 136 -1.34 -3.78 -13.16
N PHE A 137 -0.99 -3.96 -11.89
CA PHE A 137 0.25 -3.47 -11.34
C PHE A 137 1.28 -4.60 -11.35
N ASP A 138 2.12 -4.61 -12.37
CA ASP A 138 2.98 -5.74 -12.70
C ASP A 138 4.11 -6.00 -11.70
N TRP A 139 4.90 -7.03 -11.92
CA TRP A 139 5.96 -7.52 -11.03
C TRP A 139 6.94 -6.42 -10.64
N HIS A 140 6.98 -6.11 -9.35
CA HIS A 140 7.88 -5.13 -8.74
C HIS A 140 8.25 -5.56 -7.32
N ILE A 141 9.18 -4.87 -6.71
CA ILE A 141 9.58 -5.01 -5.32
C ILE A 141 9.44 -3.64 -4.67
N ASP A 142 8.76 -3.59 -3.54
CA ASP A 142 8.63 -2.40 -2.72
C ASP A 142 9.83 -2.23 -1.78
N THR A 143 9.57 -1.80 -0.57
CA THR A 143 10.55 -1.57 0.47
C THR A 143 11.05 -2.87 1.08
N ASN A 144 12.30 -2.88 1.51
CA ASN A 144 12.86 -3.97 2.30
C ASN A 144 12.09 -4.14 3.62
N THR A 145 11.64 -5.36 3.92
CA THR A 145 10.88 -5.69 5.14
C THR A 145 11.64 -5.45 6.42
N SER A 146 12.98 -5.39 6.38
CA SER A 146 13.80 -4.98 7.54
C SER A 146 13.62 -3.51 7.92
N VAL A 147 12.99 -2.72 7.07
CA VAL A 147 12.71 -1.29 7.28
C VAL A 147 11.21 -1.08 7.44
N ALA A 148 10.41 -1.72 6.59
CA ALA A 148 8.99 -1.43 6.48
C ALA A 148 8.20 -2.63 5.98
N CYS A 149 7.01 -2.82 6.50
CA CYS A 149 6.10 -3.88 6.10
C CYS A 149 4.79 -3.32 5.57
N ARG A 150 4.21 -3.98 4.56
CA ARG A 150 2.99 -3.53 3.91
C ARG A 150 1.77 -4.26 4.45
N VAL A 151 0.69 -3.50 4.68
CA VAL A 151 -0.65 -4.03 4.97
C VAL A 151 -1.59 -3.65 3.85
N SER A 152 -2.41 -4.59 3.44
CA SER A 152 -3.43 -4.47 2.40
C SER A 152 -4.77 -4.94 2.95
N CYS A 153 -5.80 -4.09 2.83
CA CYS A 153 -7.16 -4.39 3.30
C CYS A 153 -8.14 -4.16 2.16
N SER A 154 -8.90 -5.18 1.76
CA SER A 154 -9.93 -5.03 0.74
C SER A 154 -11.14 -4.28 1.29
N LEU A 155 -11.65 -3.28 0.56
CA LEU A 155 -12.80 -2.48 0.99
C LEU A 155 -14.09 -2.85 0.27
N ASN A 156 -14.02 -3.41 -0.95
CA ASN A 156 -15.23 -3.66 -1.73
C ASN A 156 -15.19 -4.88 -2.66
N ASN A 157 -14.00 -5.44 -2.94
CA ASN A 157 -13.86 -6.45 -4.00
C ASN A 157 -12.96 -7.60 -3.54
N GLU A 158 -13.52 -8.82 -3.46
CA GLU A 158 -12.82 -10.04 -3.07
C GLU A 158 -12.18 -10.77 -4.24
N ASP A 159 -12.49 -10.39 -5.47
CA ASP A 159 -12.08 -11.12 -6.67
C ASP A 159 -10.71 -10.70 -7.20
N SER A 160 -10.20 -9.54 -6.78
CA SER A 160 -8.89 -9.08 -7.21
C SER A 160 -7.76 -9.96 -6.68
N THR A 161 -6.75 -10.15 -7.51
CA THR A 161 -5.67 -11.11 -7.24
C THR A 161 -4.39 -10.41 -6.81
N PHE A 162 -3.80 -10.89 -5.70
CA PHE A 162 -2.46 -10.53 -5.25
C PHE A 162 -1.52 -11.73 -5.40
N GLN A 163 -0.37 -11.54 -6.01
CA GLN A 163 0.62 -12.59 -6.21
C GLN A 163 2.00 -12.20 -5.69
N ILE A 164 2.67 -13.14 -5.02
CA ILE A 164 4.07 -13.01 -4.58
C ILE A 164 4.88 -14.13 -5.17
N LYS A 165 6.04 -13.82 -5.78
CA LYS A 165 6.99 -14.77 -6.33
C LYS A 165 8.15 -14.96 -5.37
N ARG A 166 8.29 -16.20 -4.86
CA ARG A 166 9.37 -16.58 -3.93
C ARG A 166 10.05 -17.86 -4.38
N ARG A 167 11.37 -17.82 -4.59
CA ARG A 167 12.18 -19.01 -4.96
C ARG A 167 11.60 -19.81 -6.15
N GLY A 168 11.11 -19.11 -7.18
CA GLY A 168 10.53 -19.75 -8.37
C GLY A 168 9.04 -20.10 -8.25
N TRP A 169 8.45 -20.07 -7.07
CA TRP A 169 7.02 -20.33 -6.85
C TRP A 169 6.24 -19.03 -6.79
N VAL A 170 5.03 -19.05 -7.33
CA VAL A 170 4.06 -17.96 -7.23
C VAL A 170 2.97 -18.38 -6.26
N GLN A 171 2.83 -17.63 -5.18
CA GLN A 171 1.70 -17.76 -4.27
C GLN A 171 0.67 -16.70 -4.61
N THR A 172 -0.59 -17.12 -4.74
CA THR A 172 -1.74 -16.26 -5.05
C THR A 172 -2.64 -16.16 -3.84
N ALA A 173 -3.15 -14.95 -3.60
CA ALA A 173 -4.14 -14.69 -2.57
C ALA A 173 -5.24 -13.77 -3.10
N LYS A 174 -6.45 -13.97 -2.58
CA LYS A 174 -7.61 -13.08 -2.69
C LYS A 174 -8.03 -12.77 -1.26
N PHE A 175 -8.30 -11.51 -0.95
CA PHE A 175 -8.64 -11.07 0.41
C PHE A 175 -10.12 -10.72 0.47
N LYS A 176 -10.82 -11.22 1.48
CA LYS A 176 -12.21 -10.85 1.72
C LYS A 176 -12.32 -9.39 2.12
N VAL A 177 -13.47 -8.80 1.85
CA VAL A 177 -13.78 -7.43 2.29
C VAL A 177 -13.62 -7.33 3.80
N GLY A 178 -12.92 -6.29 4.24
CA GLY A 178 -12.62 -6.03 5.65
C GLY A 178 -11.41 -6.78 6.21
N GLU A 179 -10.91 -7.81 5.55
CA GLU A 179 -9.70 -8.49 6.03
C GLU A 179 -8.45 -7.63 5.82
N CYS A 180 -7.67 -7.44 6.88
CA CYS A 180 -6.37 -6.76 6.85
C CYS A 180 -5.24 -7.78 6.81
N TRP A 181 -4.46 -7.75 5.75
CA TRP A 181 -3.40 -8.73 5.51
C TRP A 181 -2.03 -8.07 5.45
N PHE A 182 -1.08 -8.60 6.20
CA PHE A 182 0.33 -8.40 5.90
C PHE A 182 0.65 -9.03 4.55
N THR A 183 1.35 -8.27 3.71
CA THR A 183 1.83 -8.71 2.40
C THR A 183 3.33 -8.48 2.30
N ASN A 184 4.10 -9.55 2.03
CA ASN A 184 5.56 -9.48 1.97
C ASN A 184 6.06 -8.89 0.64
N THR A 185 5.90 -7.58 0.49
CA THR A 185 6.28 -6.84 -0.71
C THR A 185 7.81 -6.66 -0.88
N GLY A 186 8.61 -7.19 0.03
CA GLY A 186 10.04 -7.37 -0.14
C GLY A 186 10.42 -8.45 -1.15
N TRP A 187 9.47 -9.30 -1.56
CA TRP A 187 9.58 -10.22 -2.69
C TRP A 187 8.94 -9.60 -3.93
N PRO A 188 9.32 -10.03 -5.16
CA PRO A 188 8.59 -9.67 -6.36
C PRO A 188 7.12 -10.00 -6.20
N HIS A 189 6.27 -8.99 -6.41
CA HIS A 189 4.83 -9.13 -6.28
C HIS A 189 4.12 -8.35 -7.38
N ARG A 190 2.87 -8.73 -7.62
CA ARG A 190 1.97 -8.03 -8.54
C ARG A 190 0.55 -8.09 -8.03
N VAL A 191 -0.24 -7.12 -8.46
CA VAL A 191 -1.67 -7.03 -8.16
C VAL A 191 -2.42 -6.77 -9.45
N TYR A 192 -3.51 -7.48 -9.68
CA TYR A 192 -4.36 -7.22 -10.82
C TYR A 192 -5.83 -7.39 -10.44
N ASN A 193 -6.65 -6.64 -11.12
CA ASN A 193 -8.10 -6.69 -10.98
C ASN A 193 -8.68 -7.44 -12.18
N ASP A 194 -8.90 -8.75 -12.01
CA ASP A 194 -9.46 -9.65 -13.00
C ASP A 194 -10.99 -9.74 -12.92
N SER A 195 -11.62 -8.89 -12.11
CA SER A 195 -13.07 -8.78 -11.99
C SER A 195 -13.65 -7.67 -12.89
N ASP A 196 -14.97 -7.62 -12.99
CA ASP A 196 -15.74 -6.58 -13.65
C ASP A 196 -16.02 -5.35 -12.77
N LYS A 197 -15.58 -5.38 -11.51
CA LYS A 197 -15.79 -4.32 -10.53
C LYS A 197 -14.51 -3.54 -10.24
N ILE A 198 -14.64 -2.26 -9.92
CA ILE A 198 -13.53 -1.47 -9.39
C ILE A 198 -13.06 -2.11 -8.07
N ARG A 199 -11.74 -2.25 -7.91
CA ARG A 199 -11.13 -2.65 -6.66
C ARG A 199 -10.73 -1.42 -5.87
N ILE A 200 -11.26 -1.28 -4.67
CA ILE A 200 -10.89 -0.27 -3.69
C ILE A 200 -10.18 -0.96 -2.53
N ASN A 201 -9.00 -0.50 -2.19
CA ASN A 201 -8.16 -1.15 -1.19
C ASN A 201 -7.48 -0.12 -0.28
N LEU A 202 -7.56 -0.29 1.02
CA LEU A 202 -6.76 0.45 1.97
C LEU A 202 -5.35 -0.15 2.00
N LEU A 203 -4.34 0.69 1.80
CA LEU A 203 -2.94 0.28 1.74
C LEU A 203 -2.10 1.19 2.63
N PHE A 204 -1.29 0.61 3.51
CA PHE A 204 -0.37 1.35 4.38
C PHE A 204 0.85 0.52 4.73
N GLY A 205 1.85 1.17 5.30
CA GLY A 205 3.01 0.51 5.87
C GLY A 205 2.95 0.48 7.39
N ILE A 206 3.65 -0.47 7.98
CA ILE A 206 3.94 -0.52 9.42
C ILE A 206 5.45 -0.48 9.59
N ASP A 207 5.93 0.37 10.49
CA ASP A 207 7.34 0.40 10.89
C ASP A 207 7.74 -1.01 11.39
N TYR A 208 8.91 -1.48 10.95
CA TYR A 208 9.45 -2.77 11.33
C TYR A 208 9.52 -2.99 12.85
N LYS A 209 9.70 -1.92 13.64
CA LYS A 209 9.74 -1.99 15.11
C LYS A 209 8.44 -2.49 15.73
N ASN A 210 7.34 -2.29 15.02
CA ASN A 210 6.01 -2.69 15.45
C ASN A 210 5.55 -4.02 14.84
N ILE A 211 6.25 -4.53 13.83
CA ILE A 211 5.81 -5.73 13.12
C ILE A 211 5.80 -6.98 14.00
N ALA A 212 6.72 -7.09 14.95
CA ALA A 212 6.79 -8.22 15.88
C ALA A 212 5.51 -8.44 16.71
N ARG A 213 4.66 -7.42 16.82
CA ARG A 213 3.37 -7.54 17.53
C ARG A 213 2.36 -8.43 16.78
N TYR A 214 2.59 -8.66 15.50
CA TYR A 214 1.69 -9.40 14.63
C TYR A 214 2.20 -10.79 14.27
N PHE A 215 3.42 -11.16 14.67
CA PHE A 215 4.07 -12.42 14.41
C PHE A 215 4.52 -13.14 15.69
#